data_0d0d5ca775249915726abd7c523dbe12
#
_entry.id   0d0d5ca775249915726abd7c523dbe12
#
_cell.length_a   1.000
_cell.length_b   1.000
_cell.length_c   1.000
_cell.angle_alpha   90.00
_cell.angle_beta   90.00
_cell.angle_gamma   90.00
#
_symmetry.space_group_name_H-M   'P 1'
#
loop_
_entity.id
_entity.type
_entity.pdbx_description
1 polymer ?
#
loop_
_entity_poly.entity_id
_entity_poly.type
_entity_poly.pdbx_seq_one_letter_code
_entity_poly.pdbx_strand_id
1 'polypeptide(L)'
;MTCRTEKIIIEKKGINAFKTLIEEQGSIFREISGCDDIGHDGDIEICTKKDDKYFPTGIEIKVQIKSGESYFKGNNAFIKGDKKHFEYWKNHILPTIGIVYNPKNKTLYWTNISEYLEQQNEFNNYNIPCDKILNEESFQNFIDECLNYCRNNKNRIDSEIRFDALYSEDTEEACNALKTLFLYNRDSQVFWHTIMSYLAVCKDEIILEGIVYYLSLAIGEQGDVFWHKDNEIQVSIKKWLTKKFNDIIDEKILYKILSVINEDKGIDRGTIGNHIILFIKEIKNRKELLLEIFKDTQYEFYIRDIALMYYLSEISYEESLNWLQQHLNWLNNEQLPINLNIKKYPEFKQQFELYKDYIEKHDGIFLY
;
A
#
# COMPACT_ATOMS: atom_id res chain seq x y z
N MET A 1 15.44 17.04 57.84
CA MET A 1 15.75 18.10 56.85
C MET A 1 15.62 17.48 55.46
N THR A 2 14.69 18.01 54.67
CA THR A 2 14.60 17.68 53.27
C THR A 2 15.70 18.43 52.50
N CYS A 3 16.65 17.71 51.90
CA CYS A 3 17.72 18.30 51.12
C CYS A 3 17.55 18.00 49.63
N ARG A 4 17.91 18.95 48.79
CA ARG A 4 17.97 18.80 47.34
C ARG A 4 19.40 18.33 46.97
N THR A 5 19.50 17.19 46.30
CA THR A 5 20.81 16.69 45.87
C THR A 5 21.29 17.38 44.60
N GLU A 6 22.59 17.46 44.37
CA GLU A 6 23.17 18.03 43.16
C GLU A 6 22.67 17.31 41.88
N LYS A 7 22.43 16.00 41.98
CA LYS A 7 21.86 15.17 40.90
C LYS A 7 20.49 15.74 40.44
N ILE A 8 19.59 16.02 41.38
CA ILE A 8 18.25 16.59 41.10
C ILE A 8 18.39 17.95 40.45
N ILE A 9 19.38 18.77 40.83
CA ILE A 9 19.61 20.08 40.24
C ILE A 9 20.08 19.94 38.77
N ILE A 10 20.95 18.98 38.48
CA ILE A 10 21.47 18.72 37.12
C ILE A 10 20.35 18.16 36.24
N GLU A 11 19.53 17.22 36.72
CA GLU A 11 18.37 16.69 36.03
C GLU A 11 17.41 17.82 35.62
N LYS A 12 17.07 18.69 36.56
CA LYS A 12 16.17 19.83 36.30
C LYS A 12 16.76 20.85 35.30
N LYS A 13 18.09 21.03 35.28
CA LYS A 13 18.74 21.89 34.31
C LYS A 13 18.55 21.36 32.88
N GLY A 14 18.67 20.03 32.65
CA GLY A 14 18.45 19.43 31.35
C GLY A 14 17.00 19.55 30.88
N ILE A 15 16.03 19.25 31.78
CA ILE A 15 14.61 19.40 31.46
C ILE A 15 14.32 20.87 31.08
N ASN A 16 14.80 21.81 31.87
CA ASN A 16 14.56 23.24 31.60
C ASN A 16 15.23 23.71 30.30
N ALA A 17 16.47 23.27 30.00
CA ALA A 17 17.15 23.63 28.77
C ALA A 17 16.39 23.11 27.54
N PHE A 18 15.91 21.88 27.60
CA PHE A 18 15.11 21.30 26.53
C PHE A 18 13.76 22.01 26.38
N LYS A 19 13.04 22.20 27.49
CA LYS A 19 11.76 22.93 27.50
C LYS A 19 11.89 24.32 26.90
N THR A 20 12.89 25.08 27.33
CA THR A 20 13.13 26.43 26.79
C THR A 20 13.30 26.42 25.29
N LEU A 21 14.15 25.53 24.76
CA LEU A 21 14.36 25.41 23.33
C LEU A 21 13.08 25.09 22.56
N ILE A 22 12.30 24.09 23.04
CA ILE A 22 11.05 23.68 22.41
C ILE A 22 10.03 24.82 22.37
N GLU A 23 9.85 25.52 23.49
CA GLU A 23 8.87 26.60 23.64
C GLU A 23 9.29 27.86 22.87
N GLU A 24 10.57 28.22 22.85
CA GLU A 24 11.09 29.34 22.04
C GLU A 24 10.92 29.11 20.54
N GLN A 25 10.94 27.85 20.12
CA GLN A 25 10.69 27.45 18.74
C GLN A 25 9.19 27.17 18.43
N GLY A 26 8.30 27.47 19.40
CA GLY A 26 6.85 27.50 19.22
C GLY A 26 6.12 26.17 19.33
N SER A 27 6.81 25.06 19.67
CA SER A 27 6.17 23.81 20.04
C SER A 27 5.88 23.75 21.54
N ILE A 28 5.06 22.79 21.98
CA ILE A 28 4.60 22.70 23.37
C ILE A 28 5.30 21.55 24.07
N PHE A 29 5.94 21.80 25.23
CA PHE A 29 6.47 20.77 26.08
C PHE A 29 5.68 20.63 27.38
N ARG A 30 5.21 19.42 27.68
CA ARG A 30 4.50 19.06 28.90
C ARG A 30 5.38 18.16 29.73
N GLU A 31 5.89 18.67 30.86
CA GLU A 31 6.69 17.89 31.80
C GLU A 31 5.83 16.87 32.56
N ILE A 32 6.24 15.61 32.60
CA ILE A 32 5.66 14.57 33.46
C ILE A 32 6.39 14.56 34.80
N SER A 33 5.67 14.74 35.90
CA SER A 33 6.26 14.87 37.23
C SER A 33 6.38 13.55 37.98
N GLY A 34 7.55 13.28 38.47
CA GLY A 34 8.02 12.41 39.54
C GLY A 34 7.39 11.03 39.70
N CYS A 35 6.22 10.91 40.32
CA CYS A 35 5.59 9.60 40.58
C CYS A 35 4.84 9.03 39.36
N ASP A 36 4.62 9.82 38.33
CA ASP A 36 3.94 9.43 37.10
C ASP A 36 4.91 9.16 35.96
N ASP A 37 6.22 9.28 36.22
CA ASP A 37 7.30 8.96 35.28
C ASP A 37 7.52 7.44 35.18
N ILE A 38 6.86 6.85 34.18
CA ILE A 38 7.05 5.45 33.81
C ILE A 38 7.93 5.39 32.53
N GLY A 39 9.15 5.95 32.62
CA GLY A 39 10.14 5.87 31.54
C GLY A 39 10.08 7.02 30.51
N HIS A 40 9.35 8.11 30.80
CA HIS A 40 9.36 9.34 30.03
C HIS A 40 9.32 10.57 30.95
N ASP A 41 10.11 11.59 30.63
CA ASP A 41 10.17 12.82 31.40
C ASP A 41 9.20 13.91 30.88
N GLY A 42 8.57 13.70 29.71
CA GLY A 42 7.63 14.63 29.14
C GLY A 42 7.10 14.26 27.77
N ASP A 43 6.22 15.13 27.27
CA ASP A 43 5.62 15.05 25.95
C ASP A 43 5.86 16.34 25.16
N ILE A 44 6.12 16.20 23.87
CA ILE A 44 6.14 17.32 22.93
C ILE A 44 4.90 17.22 22.04
N GLU A 45 4.15 18.31 21.93
CA GLU A 45 3.20 18.52 20.85
C GLU A 45 3.86 19.43 19.80
N ILE A 46 4.07 18.87 18.60
CA ILE A 46 4.73 19.59 17.52
C ILE A 46 3.78 20.62 16.93
N CYS A 47 4.27 21.85 16.80
CA CYS A 47 3.60 22.94 16.11
C CYS A 47 4.35 23.35 14.85
N THR A 48 3.63 23.75 13.81
CA THR A 48 4.20 24.31 12.57
C THR A 48 3.91 25.79 12.48
N LYS A 49 4.91 26.58 12.03
CA LYS A 49 4.76 28.04 11.85
C LYS A 49 4.11 28.34 10.50
N LYS A 50 3.06 29.16 10.51
CA LYS A 50 2.43 29.72 9.31
C LYS A 50 1.98 31.17 9.61
N ASP A 51 2.42 32.12 8.77
CA ASP A 51 2.04 33.55 8.89
C ASP A 51 2.26 34.12 10.31
N ASP A 52 3.45 33.91 10.89
CA ASP A 52 3.84 34.30 12.25
C ASP A 52 2.98 33.72 13.41
N LYS A 53 2.22 32.67 13.12
CA LYS A 53 1.46 31.91 14.11
C LYS A 53 1.90 30.47 14.14
N TYR A 54 1.81 29.85 15.32
CA TYR A 54 2.11 28.44 15.52
C TYR A 54 0.82 27.64 15.62
N PHE A 55 0.72 26.57 14.82
CA PHE A 55 -0.46 25.70 14.76
C PHE A 55 -0.06 24.30 15.22
N PRO A 56 -0.77 23.73 16.21
CA PRO A 56 -0.53 22.35 16.62
C PRO A 56 -0.83 21.39 15.48
N THR A 57 0.03 20.38 15.31
CA THR A 57 -0.11 19.36 14.26
C THR A 57 -0.95 18.16 14.70
N GLY A 58 -1.27 18.05 16.01
CA GLY A 58 -1.85 16.87 16.63
C GLY A 58 -0.86 15.70 16.75
N ILE A 59 0.42 15.92 16.47
CA ILE A 59 1.47 14.92 16.63
C ILE A 59 2.13 15.10 17.99
N GLU A 60 2.02 14.06 18.82
CA GLU A 60 2.64 13.99 20.14
C GLU A 60 3.78 12.98 20.13
N ILE A 61 4.88 13.33 20.82
CA ILE A 61 6.10 12.52 20.93
C ILE A 61 6.49 12.43 22.41
N LYS A 62 6.81 11.23 22.86
CA LYS A 62 7.35 10.99 24.20
C LYS A 62 8.84 11.37 24.27
N VAL A 63 9.25 11.91 25.39
CA VAL A 63 10.62 12.37 25.60
C VAL A 63 11.24 11.76 26.85
N GLN A 64 12.43 11.16 26.69
CA GLN A 64 13.26 10.75 27.80
C GLN A 64 14.48 11.66 27.87
N ILE A 65 14.69 12.35 29.00
CA ILE A 65 15.78 13.30 29.20
C ILE A 65 16.79 12.75 30.22
N LYS A 66 18.04 12.72 29.85
CA LYS A 66 19.15 12.39 30.73
C LYS A 66 20.10 13.57 30.84
N SER A 67 20.59 13.84 32.06
CA SER A 67 21.45 14.99 32.32
C SER A 67 22.65 14.61 33.14
N GLY A 68 23.84 15.08 32.77
CA GLY A 68 25.08 14.87 33.54
C GLY A 68 26.15 14.10 32.79
N GLU A 69 27.37 14.15 33.34
CA GLU A 69 28.58 13.57 32.74
C GLU A 69 28.55 12.03 32.65
N SER A 70 27.78 11.38 33.52
CA SER A 70 27.66 9.89 33.51
C SER A 70 27.02 9.33 32.23
N TYR A 71 26.40 10.17 31.43
CA TYR A 71 25.81 9.81 30.13
C TYR A 71 26.75 10.04 28.96
N PHE A 72 28.03 10.30 29.22
CA PHE A 72 29.07 10.50 28.21
C PHE A 72 30.20 9.49 28.33
N LYS A 73 30.74 9.04 27.18
CA LYS A 73 32.02 8.33 27.09
C LYS A 73 32.88 9.11 26.09
N GLY A 74 33.86 9.87 26.62
CA GLY A 74 34.56 10.87 25.82
C GLY A 74 33.58 11.93 25.34
N ASN A 75 33.53 12.14 24.05
CA ASN A 75 32.59 13.12 23.42
C ASN A 75 31.24 12.53 23.02
N ASN A 76 31.04 11.21 23.18
CA ASN A 76 29.82 10.55 22.73
C ASN A 76 28.79 10.48 23.85
N ALA A 77 27.59 10.96 23.59
CA ALA A 77 26.45 10.90 24.48
C ALA A 77 25.65 9.59 24.29
N PHE A 78 25.02 9.09 25.38
CA PHE A 78 24.21 7.87 25.36
C PHE A 78 22.98 8.00 26.22
N ILE A 79 21.84 7.56 25.72
CA ILE A 79 20.66 7.25 26.54
C ILE A 79 20.90 5.87 27.17
N LYS A 80 20.94 5.82 28.49
CA LYS A 80 21.08 4.59 29.26
C LYS A 80 19.74 4.14 29.79
N GLY A 81 19.41 2.89 29.58
CA GLY A 81 18.22 2.25 30.13
C GLY A 81 18.58 0.90 30.76
N ASP A 82 17.58 0.10 31.03
CA ASP A 82 17.66 -1.32 31.32
C ASP A 82 16.72 -2.09 30.38
N LYS A 83 16.64 -3.41 30.55
CA LYS A 83 15.78 -4.26 29.72
C LYS A 83 14.32 -3.80 29.74
N LYS A 84 13.80 -3.38 30.90
CA LYS A 84 12.41 -2.97 31.09
C LYS A 84 12.13 -1.66 30.35
N HIS A 85 13.05 -0.68 30.41
CA HIS A 85 12.93 0.57 29.66
C HIS A 85 12.93 0.32 28.16
N PHE A 86 13.82 -0.56 27.65
CA PHE A 86 13.89 -0.87 26.23
C PHE A 86 12.63 -1.59 25.73
N GLU A 87 12.11 -2.55 26.50
CA GLU A 87 10.84 -3.21 26.17
C GLU A 87 9.67 -2.22 26.20
N TYR A 88 9.64 -1.31 27.17
CA TYR A 88 8.61 -0.28 27.26
C TYR A 88 8.65 0.68 26.08
N TRP A 89 9.82 1.25 25.74
CA TRP A 89 9.97 2.17 24.62
C TRP A 89 9.69 1.50 23.28
N LYS A 90 10.07 0.23 23.10
CA LYS A 90 9.83 -0.54 21.88
C LYS A 90 8.34 -0.79 21.62
N ASN A 91 7.56 -1.02 22.69
CA ASN A 91 6.15 -1.35 22.62
C ASN A 91 5.24 -0.12 22.77
N HIS A 92 5.81 1.07 22.95
CA HIS A 92 5.01 2.29 23.13
C HIS A 92 4.45 2.76 21.80
N ILE A 93 3.14 3.08 21.74
CA ILE A 93 2.46 3.50 20.51
C ILE A 93 3.00 4.84 20.00
N LEU A 94 3.23 5.81 20.91
CA LEU A 94 3.80 7.10 20.53
C LEU A 94 5.33 6.97 20.40
N PRO A 95 5.94 7.60 19.40
CA PRO A 95 7.38 7.63 19.25
C PRO A 95 8.06 8.21 20.49
N THR A 96 9.20 7.65 20.83
CA THR A 96 10.03 8.12 21.96
C THR A 96 11.34 8.66 21.44
N ILE A 97 11.68 9.90 21.82
CA ILE A 97 13.00 10.49 21.58
C ILE A 97 13.81 10.55 22.88
N GLY A 98 15.11 10.44 22.73
CA GLY A 98 16.06 10.56 23.82
C GLY A 98 16.83 11.88 23.74
N ILE A 99 16.93 12.57 24.86
CA ILE A 99 17.70 13.79 25.01
C ILE A 99 18.80 13.61 26.05
N VAL A 100 20.01 14.01 25.76
CA VAL A 100 21.12 14.05 26.71
C VAL A 100 21.63 15.48 26.85
N TYR A 101 21.56 16.03 28.07
CA TYR A 101 22.09 17.35 28.36
C TYR A 101 23.48 17.28 28.97
N ASN A 102 24.44 17.99 28.39
CA ASN A 102 25.77 18.16 28.90
C ASN A 102 25.88 19.46 29.74
N PRO A 103 26.02 19.36 31.08
CA PRO A 103 26.04 20.55 31.93
C PRO A 103 27.32 21.40 31.79
N LYS A 104 28.43 20.86 31.21
CA LYS A 104 29.68 21.57 31.03
C LYS A 104 29.61 22.62 29.93
N ASN A 105 29.11 22.18 28.77
CA ASN A 105 29.02 23.04 27.59
C ASN A 105 27.58 23.50 27.29
N LYS A 106 26.61 23.09 28.10
CA LYS A 106 25.18 23.42 27.99
C LYS A 106 24.58 22.97 26.65
N THR A 107 25.08 21.86 26.08
CA THR A 107 24.65 21.32 24.81
C THR A 107 23.62 20.21 25.02
N LEU A 108 22.57 20.21 24.20
CA LEU A 108 21.61 19.12 24.07
C LEU A 108 22.01 18.21 22.92
N TYR A 109 21.94 16.92 23.15
CA TYR A 109 22.10 15.87 22.14
C TYR A 109 20.80 15.07 22.07
N TRP A 110 20.48 14.55 20.88
CA TRP A 110 19.25 13.80 20.72
C TRP A 110 19.41 12.57 19.83
N THR A 111 18.44 11.66 19.94
CA THR A 111 18.31 10.46 19.13
C THR A 111 16.86 10.01 19.10
N ASN A 112 16.42 9.35 18.02
CA ASN A 112 15.13 8.69 17.95
C ASN A 112 15.26 7.28 18.56
N ILE A 113 14.79 7.11 19.80
CA ILE A 113 14.84 5.84 20.53
C ILE A 113 14.03 4.78 19.80
N SER A 114 12.80 5.10 19.41
CA SER A 114 11.90 4.16 18.74
C SER A 114 12.50 3.63 17.43
N GLU A 115 13.02 4.51 16.59
CA GLU A 115 13.68 4.14 15.34
C GLU A 115 14.91 3.26 15.57
N TYR A 116 15.75 3.61 16.57
CA TYR A 116 16.91 2.82 16.93
C TYR A 116 16.51 1.40 17.37
N LEU A 117 15.46 1.26 18.20
CA LEU A 117 15.00 -0.02 18.72
C LEU A 117 14.34 -0.89 17.64
N GLU A 118 13.73 -0.31 16.61
CA GLU A 118 13.19 -1.04 15.48
C GLU A 118 14.27 -1.67 14.60
N GLN A 119 15.44 -1.02 14.49
CA GLN A 119 16.57 -1.51 13.71
C GLN A 119 17.36 -2.64 14.39
N GLN A 120 17.10 -2.91 15.69
CA GLN A 120 17.83 -3.89 16.48
C GLN A 120 16.97 -5.14 16.74
N ASN A 121 17.48 -6.31 16.34
CA ASN A 121 16.85 -7.59 16.65
C ASN A 121 17.16 -8.05 18.08
N GLU A 122 18.37 -7.78 18.56
CA GLU A 122 18.83 -8.14 19.92
C GLU A 122 19.62 -7.00 20.56
N PHE A 123 19.50 -6.83 21.87
CA PHE A 123 20.21 -5.78 22.60
C PHE A 123 21.42 -6.36 23.37
N ASN A 124 22.61 -6.14 22.83
CA ASN A 124 23.87 -6.54 23.52
C ASN A 124 24.26 -5.59 24.64
N ASN A 125 23.74 -4.37 24.63
CA ASN A 125 23.89 -3.40 25.72
C ASN A 125 22.69 -2.43 25.70
N TYR A 126 22.45 -1.84 26.87
CA TYR A 126 21.33 -0.91 27.07
C TYR A 126 21.76 0.56 26.98
N ASN A 127 22.60 0.88 26.00
CA ASN A 127 23.05 2.25 25.70
C ASN A 127 22.73 2.59 24.25
N ILE A 128 21.90 3.61 24.06
CA ILE A 128 21.54 4.12 22.74
C ILE A 128 22.41 5.31 22.41
N PRO A 129 23.17 5.33 21.30
CA PRO A 129 23.94 6.48 20.87
C PRO A 129 23.05 7.72 20.68
N CYS A 130 23.55 8.87 21.13
CA CYS A 130 22.87 10.14 21.08
C CYS A 130 23.86 11.18 20.50
N ASP A 131 23.97 11.23 19.19
CA ASP A 131 25.07 11.90 18.50
C ASP A 131 24.65 13.19 17.76
N LYS A 132 23.35 13.41 17.58
CA LYS A 132 22.81 14.60 16.91
C LYS A 132 22.73 15.76 17.90
N ILE A 133 23.34 16.91 17.58
CA ILE A 133 23.21 18.12 18.39
C ILE A 133 21.84 18.75 18.15
N LEU A 134 21.21 19.20 19.26
CA LEU A 134 19.95 19.89 19.23
C LEU A 134 20.14 21.33 19.73
N ASN A 135 19.97 22.30 18.84
CA ASN A 135 20.01 23.72 19.09
C ASN A 135 19.07 24.48 18.13
N GLU A 136 19.02 25.79 18.16
CA GLU A 136 18.16 26.59 17.29
C GLU A 136 18.40 26.30 15.79
N GLU A 137 19.67 26.15 15.36
CA GLU A 137 20.04 25.92 13.97
C GLU A 137 19.58 24.52 13.46
N SER A 138 19.65 23.51 14.32
CA SER A 138 19.29 22.12 14.00
C SER A 138 17.82 21.80 14.29
N PHE A 139 17.08 22.73 14.92
CA PHE A 139 15.71 22.46 15.40
C PHE A 139 14.77 22.06 14.27
N GLN A 140 14.81 22.74 13.12
CA GLN A 140 13.94 22.38 12.00
C GLN A 140 14.20 20.95 11.50
N ASN A 141 15.45 20.54 11.39
CA ASN A 141 15.81 19.17 11.02
C ASN A 141 15.30 18.15 12.05
N PHE A 142 15.40 18.48 13.33
CA PHE A 142 14.84 17.65 14.40
C PHE A 142 13.33 17.47 14.24
N ILE A 143 12.58 18.54 14.02
CA ILE A 143 11.13 18.49 13.79
C ILE A 143 10.80 17.69 12.53
N ASP A 144 11.50 17.91 11.43
CA ASP A 144 11.24 17.20 10.17
C ASP A 144 11.50 15.71 10.28
N GLU A 145 12.59 15.29 10.96
CA GLU A 145 12.85 13.87 11.24
C GLU A 145 11.76 13.26 12.12
N CYS A 146 11.33 13.95 13.17
CA CYS A 146 10.25 13.50 14.05
C CYS A 146 8.92 13.34 13.29
N LEU A 147 8.54 14.35 12.50
CA LEU A 147 7.31 14.32 11.70
C LEU A 147 7.34 13.20 10.66
N ASN A 148 8.46 13.02 9.97
CA ASN A 148 8.62 11.96 8.98
C ASN A 148 8.51 10.58 9.62
N TYR A 149 9.17 10.37 10.78
CA TYR A 149 9.06 9.13 11.52
C TYR A 149 7.61 8.84 11.97
N CYS A 150 6.91 9.85 12.54
CA CYS A 150 5.53 9.71 12.97
C CYS A 150 4.59 9.39 11.81
N ARG A 151 4.75 10.07 10.66
CA ARG A 151 3.93 9.83 9.47
C ARG A 151 4.15 8.43 8.91
N ASN A 152 5.40 7.98 8.84
CA ASN A 152 5.73 6.64 8.36
C ASN A 152 5.17 5.56 9.29
N ASN A 153 5.27 5.74 10.61
CA ASN A 153 4.71 4.80 11.58
C ASN A 153 3.18 4.77 11.58
N LYS A 154 2.53 5.93 11.50
CA LYS A 154 1.08 5.99 11.37
C LYS A 154 0.61 5.23 10.13
N ASN A 155 1.24 5.47 8.98
CA ASN A 155 0.91 4.77 7.75
C ASN A 155 1.13 3.25 7.87
N ARG A 156 2.18 2.81 8.59
CA ARG A 156 2.45 1.38 8.83
C ARG A 156 1.37 0.74 9.71
N ILE A 157 1.03 1.36 10.85
CA ILE A 157 -0.01 0.87 11.76
C ILE A 157 -1.37 0.83 11.06
N ASP A 158 -1.74 1.90 10.36
CA ASP A 158 -2.99 1.95 9.59
C ASP A 158 -3.01 0.86 8.50
N SER A 159 -1.86 0.59 7.87
CA SER A 159 -1.74 -0.47 6.86
C SER A 159 -1.89 -1.87 7.45
N GLU A 160 -1.27 -2.17 8.59
CA GLU A 160 -1.40 -3.46 9.27
C GLU A 160 -2.85 -3.74 9.66
N ILE A 161 -3.51 -2.77 10.30
CA ILE A 161 -4.93 -2.86 10.64
C ILE A 161 -5.82 -3.06 9.40
N ARG A 162 -5.49 -2.39 8.28
CA ARG A 162 -6.26 -2.47 7.05
C ARG A 162 -6.05 -3.77 6.27
N PHE A 163 -4.89 -4.41 6.40
CA PHE A 163 -4.69 -5.74 5.82
C PHE A 163 -5.61 -6.78 6.47
N ASP A 164 -5.83 -6.71 7.78
CA ASP A 164 -6.79 -7.57 8.46
C ASP A 164 -8.23 -7.26 8.01
N ALA A 165 -8.58 -5.97 7.92
CA ALA A 165 -9.90 -5.52 7.48
C ALA A 165 -10.22 -5.87 6.01
N LEU A 166 -9.20 -6.12 5.15
CA LEU A 166 -9.41 -6.59 3.78
C LEU A 166 -10.14 -7.93 3.72
N TYR A 167 -10.01 -8.76 4.76
CA TYR A 167 -10.66 -10.07 4.87
C TYR A 167 -11.91 -10.04 5.77
N SER A 168 -12.43 -8.86 6.09
CA SER A 168 -13.67 -8.70 6.85
C SER A 168 -14.85 -9.36 6.12
N GLU A 169 -15.78 -9.93 6.89
CA GLU A 169 -17.07 -10.39 6.37
C GLU A 169 -18.01 -9.24 6.00
N ASP A 170 -17.72 -8.04 6.48
CA ASP A 170 -18.41 -6.80 6.09
C ASP A 170 -17.79 -6.26 4.79
N THR A 171 -18.56 -6.33 3.71
CA THR A 171 -18.14 -5.90 2.37
C THR A 171 -17.76 -4.41 2.33
N GLU A 172 -18.47 -3.54 3.09
CA GLU A 172 -18.15 -2.10 3.13
C GLU A 172 -16.80 -1.85 3.82
N GLU A 173 -16.55 -2.54 4.95
CA GLU A 173 -15.27 -2.47 5.65
C GLU A 173 -14.13 -2.97 4.75
N ALA A 174 -14.29 -4.12 4.09
CA ALA A 174 -13.30 -4.69 3.19
C ALA A 174 -13.01 -3.79 1.97
N CYS A 175 -14.03 -3.18 1.37
CA CYS A 175 -13.87 -2.21 0.28
C CYS A 175 -13.13 -0.94 0.73
N ASN A 176 -13.46 -0.42 1.92
CA ASN A 176 -12.77 0.73 2.50
C ASN A 176 -11.31 0.41 2.83
N ALA A 177 -11.04 -0.81 3.32
CA ALA A 177 -9.68 -1.31 3.54
C ALA A 177 -8.90 -1.40 2.22
N LEU A 178 -9.47 -2.03 1.18
CA LEU A 178 -8.86 -2.14 -0.15
C LEU A 178 -8.48 -0.78 -0.73
N LYS A 179 -9.41 0.18 -0.70
CA LYS A 179 -9.19 1.56 -1.16
C LYS A 179 -8.05 2.24 -0.39
N THR A 180 -8.05 2.12 0.93
CA THR A 180 -7.05 2.74 1.79
C THR A 180 -5.68 2.11 1.58
N LEU A 181 -5.60 0.77 1.50
CA LEU A 181 -4.37 0.05 1.20
C LEU A 181 -3.80 0.46 -0.15
N PHE A 182 -4.62 0.58 -1.19
CA PHE A 182 -4.17 1.08 -2.49
C PHE A 182 -3.58 2.49 -2.37
N LEU A 183 -4.27 3.42 -1.71
CA LEU A 183 -3.81 4.80 -1.59
C LEU A 183 -2.44 4.93 -0.89
N TYR A 184 -2.18 4.12 0.14
CA TYR A 184 -0.97 4.22 0.95
C TYR A 184 0.13 3.21 0.61
N ASN A 185 -0.22 2.09 -0.06
CA ASN A 185 0.72 0.97 -0.30
C ASN A 185 0.85 0.59 -1.78
N ARG A 186 0.35 1.39 -2.71
CA ARG A 186 0.41 1.08 -4.16
C ARG A 186 1.83 0.87 -4.71
N ASP A 187 2.85 1.39 -4.02
CA ASP A 187 4.26 1.18 -4.36
C ASP A 187 4.90 0.03 -3.57
N SER A 188 4.10 -0.73 -2.80
CA SER A 188 4.55 -1.88 -2.01
C SER A 188 4.35 -3.20 -2.76
N GLN A 189 5.41 -3.98 -2.93
CA GLN A 189 5.29 -5.34 -3.46
C GLN A 189 4.44 -6.24 -2.56
N VAL A 190 4.48 -6.04 -1.24
CA VAL A 190 3.68 -6.81 -0.26
C VAL A 190 2.19 -6.59 -0.53
N PHE A 191 1.76 -5.34 -0.71
CA PHE A 191 0.37 -5.03 -1.05
C PHE A 191 -0.09 -5.80 -2.29
N TRP A 192 0.66 -5.73 -3.39
CA TRP A 192 0.29 -6.39 -4.63
C TRP A 192 0.33 -7.91 -4.54
N HIS A 193 1.26 -8.50 -3.77
CA HIS A 193 1.23 -9.94 -3.49
C HIS A 193 -0.04 -10.34 -2.75
N THR A 194 -0.46 -9.56 -1.74
CA THR A 194 -1.69 -9.80 -1.00
C THR A 194 -2.91 -9.71 -1.92
N ILE A 195 -2.99 -8.68 -2.77
CA ILE A 195 -4.09 -8.49 -3.73
C ILE A 195 -4.16 -9.64 -4.74
N MET A 196 -3.04 -10.05 -5.33
CA MET A 196 -3.00 -11.19 -6.26
C MET A 196 -3.43 -12.50 -5.58
N SER A 197 -2.99 -12.73 -4.34
CA SER A 197 -3.40 -13.92 -3.57
C SER A 197 -4.88 -13.89 -3.23
N TYR A 198 -5.41 -12.72 -2.87
CA TYR A 198 -6.81 -12.57 -2.54
C TYR A 198 -7.71 -12.70 -3.78
N LEU A 199 -7.29 -12.22 -4.95
CA LEU A 199 -7.98 -12.43 -6.22
C LEU A 199 -8.31 -13.91 -6.44
N ALA A 200 -7.37 -14.81 -6.17
CA ALA A 200 -7.56 -16.24 -6.38
C ALA A 200 -8.69 -16.85 -5.52
N VAL A 201 -8.89 -16.34 -4.29
CA VAL A 201 -9.82 -16.90 -3.30
C VAL A 201 -11.07 -16.05 -3.03
N CYS A 202 -11.09 -14.78 -3.44
CA CYS A 202 -12.20 -13.84 -3.21
C CYS A 202 -13.50 -14.38 -3.82
N LYS A 203 -14.58 -14.35 -3.04
CA LYS A 203 -15.92 -14.79 -3.45
C LYS A 203 -16.94 -13.64 -3.48
N ASP A 204 -16.64 -12.54 -2.80
CA ASP A 204 -17.49 -11.35 -2.80
C ASP A 204 -17.29 -10.59 -4.12
N GLU A 205 -18.37 -10.39 -4.86
CA GLU A 205 -18.36 -9.79 -6.20
C GLU A 205 -17.92 -8.32 -6.17
N ILE A 206 -18.31 -7.58 -5.13
CA ILE A 206 -17.99 -6.14 -5.01
C ILE A 206 -16.50 -5.97 -4.70
N ILE A 207 -15.97 -6.78 -3.80
CA ILE A 207 -14.53 -6.77 -3.46
C ILE A 207 -13.71 -7.24 -4.66
N LEU A 208 -14.18 -8.29 -5.37
CA LEU A 208 -13.54 -8.79 -6.58
C LEU A 208 -13.44 -7.71 -7.66
N GLU A 209 -14.53 -6.96 -7.88
CA GLU A 209 -14.54 -5.83 -8.81
C GLU A 209 -13.50 -4.77 -8.41
N GLY A 210 -13.42 -4.41 -7.14
CA GLY A 210 -12.42 -3.48 -6.63
C GLY A 210 -10.99 -3.96 -6.85
N ILE A 211 -10.71 -5.26 -6.60
CA ILE A 211 -9.41 -5.87 -6.85
C ILE A 211 -9.05 -5.80 -8.33
N VAL A 212 -9.96 -6.22 -9.21
CA VAL A 212 -9.76 -6.21 -10.67
C VAL A 212 -9.56 -4.79 -11.18
N TYR A 213 -10.33 -3.82 -10.65
CA TYR A 213 -10.18 -2.41 -10.98
C TYR A 213 -8.74 -1.91 -10.67
N TYR A 214 -8.25 -2.10 -9.44
CA TYR A 214 -6.90 -1.64 -9.08
C TYR A 214 -5.78 -2.39 -9.83
N LEU A 215 -5.94 -3.69 -10.09
CA LEU A 215 -4.99 -4.43 -10.92
C LEU A 215 -4.97 -3.91 -12.36
N SER A 216 -6.14 -3.61 -12.93
CA SER A 216 -6.26 -3.06 -14.28
C SER A 216 -5.61 -1.68 -14.39
N LEU A 217 -5.75 -0.84 -13.38
CA LEU A 217 -5.07 0.46 -13.31
C LEU A 217 -3.55 0.32 -13.20
N ALA A 218 -3.07 -0.67 -12.46
CA ALA A 218 -1.65 -0.84 -12.20
C ALA A 218 -0.90 -1.51 -13.36
N ILE A 219 -1.55 -2.44 -14.08
CA ILE A 219 -0.96 -3.23 -15.16
C ILE A 219 -1.31 -2.65 -16.52
N GLY A 220 -2.58 -2.31 -16.78
CA GLY A 220 -3.00 -1.64 -18.02
C GLY A 220 -2.55 -0.17 -18.00
N GLU A 221 -1.83 0.29 -19.00
CA GLU A 221 -1.36 1.69 -19.11
C GLU A 221 -2.51 2.66 -19.39
N GLN A 222 -3.28 3.01 -18.35
CA GLN A 222 -4.35 3.99 -18.46
C GLN A 222 -3.87 5.36 -17.98
N GLY A 223 -3.38 6.17 -18.89
CA GLY A 223 -2.94 7.53 -18.61
C GLY A 223 -4.05 8.45 -18.08
N ASP A 224 -5.32 8.16 -18.39
CA ASP A 224 -6.45 9.02 -18.08
C ASP A 224 -6.98 8.92 -16.64
N VAL A 225 -6.64 7.87 -15.88
CA VAL A 225 -7.22 7.62 -14.56
C VAL A 225 -6.40 8.24 -13.43
N PHE A 226 -5.13 8.48 -13.63
CA PHE A 226 -4.25 9.10 -12.64
C PHE A 226 -4.03 10.59 -12.92
N TRP A 227 -5.10 11.40 -12.81
CA TRP A 227 -5.09 12.85 -13.01
C TRP A 227 -4.19 13.62 -12.03
N HIS A 228 -3.78 13.00 -10.93
CA HIS A 228 -2.90 13.58 -9.93
C HIS A 228 -1.58 12.81 -9.88
N LYS A 229 -0.46 13.53 -9.97
CA LYS A 229 0.89 12.99 -9.78
C LYS A 229 1.02 12.14 -8.50
N ASP A 230 0.24 12.46 -7.49
CA ASP A 230 0.22 11.76 -6.20
C ASP A 230 -0.40 10.35 -6.26
N ASN A 231 -1.07 10.01 -7.37
CA ASN A 231 -1.68 8.69 -7.56
C ASN A 231 -0.88 7.77 -8.49
N GLU A 232 0.23 8.23 -9.04
CA GLU A 232 1.08 7.41 -9.90
C GLU A 232 1.67 6.23 -9.11
N ILE A 233 1.66 5.05 -9.74
CA ILE A 233 2.37 3.87 -9.25
C ILE A 233 3.78 3.90 -9.86
N GLN A 234 4.81 3.64 -9.05
CA GLN A 234 6.19 3.62 -9.53
C GLN A 234 6.37 2.65 -10.69
N VAL A 235 7.08 3.06 -11.74
CA VAL A 235 7.33 2.25 -12.95
C VAL A 235 8.00 0.91 -12.61
N SER A 236 8.87 0.88 -11.61
CA SER A 236 9.51 -0.35 -11.12
C SER A 236 8.49 -1.35 -10.56
N ILE A 237 7.48 -0.87 -9.84
CA ILE A 237 6.40 -1.67 -9.29
C ILE A 237 5.48 -2.17 -10.41
N LYS A 238 5.08 -1.32 -11.35
CA LYS A 238 4.28 -1.73 -12.51
C LYS A 238 4.96 -2.87 -13.28
N LYS A 239 6.24 -2.71 -13.65
CA LYS A 239 7.01 -3.75 -14.36
C LYS A 239 7.12 -5.05 -13.56
N TRP A 240 7.39 -4.94 -12.27
CA TRP A 240 7.46 -6.09 -11.38
C TRP A 240 6.09 -6.80 -11.29
N LEU A 241 5.00 -6.03 -11.10
CA LEU A 241 3.64 -6.55 -10.98
C LEU A 241 3.20 -7.26 -12.26
N THR A 242 3.37 -6.63 -13.43
CA THR A 242 3.05 -7.23 -14.75
C THR A 242 3.79 -8.55 -14.93
N LYS A 243 5.09 -8.60 -14.59
CA LYS A 243 5.86 -9.84 -14.65
C LYS A 243 5.29 -10.89 -13.72
N LYS A 244 5.06 -10.55 -12.45
CA LYS A 244 4.54 -11.49 -11.44
C LYS A 244 3.15 -11.98 -11.76
N PHE A 245 2.29 -11.11 -12.29
CA PHE A 245 0.96 -11.50 -12.72
C PHE A 245 1.02 -12.51 -13.89
N ASN A 246 1.88 -12.27 -14.86
CA ASN A 246 2.11 -13.22 -15.97
C ASN A 246 2.69 -14.58 -15.52
N ASP A 247 3.36 -14.63 -14.34
CA ASP A 247 3.86 -15.89 -13.78
C ASP A 247 2.76 -16.73 -13.10
N ILE A 248 1.63 -16.10 -12.69
CA ILE A 248 0.58 -16.76 -11.91
C ILE A 248 -0.76 -16.89 -12.64
N ILE A 249 -0.97 -16.10 -13.71
CA ILE A 249 -2.26 -16.10 -14.43
C ILE A 249 -2.53 -17.45 -15.08
N ASP A 250 -3.69 -17.99 -14.78
CA ASP A 250 -4.25 -19.18 -15.43
C ASP A 250 -5.69 -18.90 -15.92
N GLU A 251 -6.31 -19.90 -16.51
CA GLU A 251 -7.68 -19.84 -17.00
C GLU A 251 -8.67 -19.42 -15.91
N LYS A 252 -8.53 -19.96 -14.68
CA LYS A 252 -9.45 -19.70 -13.58
C LYS A 252 -9.36 -18.28 -13.06
N ILE A 253 -8.14 -17.76 -12.98
CA ILE A 253 -7.91 -16.36 -12.58
C ILE A 253 -8.45 -15.43 -13.66
N LEU A 254 -8.20 -15.71 -14.95
CA LEU A 254 -8.73 -14.90 -16.04
C LEU A 254 -10.26 -14.96 -16.10
N TYR A 255 -10.86 -16.15 -15.90
CA TYR A 255 -12.33 -16.29 -15.78
C TYR A 255 -12.89 -15.37 -14.67
N LYS A 256 -12.28 -15.39 -13.48
CA LYS A 256 -12.69 -14.48 -12.38
C LYS A 256 -12.60 -12.99 -12.77
N ILE A 257 -11.57 -12.61 -13.50
CA ILE A 257 -11.42 -11.23 -13.97
C ILE A 257 -12.55 -10.89 -14.95
N LEU A 258 -12.86 -11.78 -15.89
CA LEU A 258 -13.94 -11.56 -16.84
C LEU A 258 -15.32 -11.57 -16.19
N SER A 259 -15.52 -12.32 -15.10
CA SER A 259 -16.81 -12.40 -14.40
C SER A 259 -17.24 -11.10 -13.71
N VAL A 260 -16.32 -10.13 -13.58
CA VAL A 260 -16.62 -8.77 -13.09
C VAL A 260 -17.40 -7.96 -14.15
N ILE A 261 -17.29 -8.33 -15.43
CA ILE A 261 -18.03 -7.71 -16.51
C ILE A 261 -19.44 -8.32 -16.52
N ASN A 262 -20.46 -7.49 -16.36
CA ASN A 262 -21.86 -7.91 -16.45
C ASN A 262 -22.60 -7.08 -17.51
N GLU A 263 -23.83 -7.46 -17.83
CA GLU A 263 -24.64 -6.81 -18.86
C GLU A 263 -24.85 -5.32 -18.58
N ASP A 264 -24.96 -4.93 -17.31
CA ASP A 264 -25.18 -3.54 -16.90
C ASP A 264 -23.92 -2.68 -17.02
N LYS A 265 -22.72 -3.29 -16.87
CA LYS A 265 -21.44 -2.56 -16.84
C LYS A 265 -20.78 -2.45 -18.21
N GLY A 266 -21.05 -3.41 -19.11
CA GLY A 266 -20.56 -3.41 -20.48
C GLY A 266 -19.03 -3.32 -20.63
N ILE A 267 -18.61 -3.05 -21.87
CA ILE A 267 -17.20 -2.87 -22.27
C ILE A 267 -16.92 -1.48 -22.83
N ASP A 268 -17.85 -0.58 -22.72
CA ASP A 268 -17.76 0.78 -23.25
C ASP A 268 -16.70 1.60 -22.51
N ARG A 269 -16.27 2.70 -23.12
CA ARG A 269 -15.30 3.61 -22.53
C ARG A 269 -15.76 4.09 -21.14
N GLY A 270 -14.89 3.91 -20.15
CA GLY A 270 -15.15 4.29 -18.76
C GLY A 270 -15.81 3.21 -17.91
N THR A 271 -16.11 2.04 -18.47
CA THR A 271 -16.60 0.87 -17.74
C THR A 271 -15.46 -0.01 -17.27
N ILE A 272 -15.75 -0.92 -16.33
CA ILE A 272 -14.76 -1.90 -15.83
C ILE A 272 -14.29 -2.83 -16.97
N GLY A 273 -15.17 -3.17 -17.92
CA GLY A 273 -14.80 -3.99 -19.09
C GLY A 273 -13.74 -3.33 -19.96
N ASN A 274 -13.83 -2.00 -20.17
CA ASN A 274 -12.79 -1.27 -20.90
C ASN A 274 -11.42 -1.30 -20.17
N HIS A 275 -11.42 -1.21 -18.84
CA HIS A 275 -10.19 -1.35 -18.04
C HIS A 275 -9.59 -2.76 -18.17
N ILE A 276 -10.45 -3.78 -18.17
CA ILE A 276 -10.04 -5.17 -18.29
C ILE A 276 -9.42 -5.45 -19.67
N ILE A 277 -9.92 -4.86 -20.76
CA ILE A 277 -9.32 -5.02 -22.10
C ILE A 277 -7.85 -4.61 -22.09
N LEU A 278 -7.54 -3.43 -21.56
CA LEU A 278 -6.16 -2.93 -21.51
C LEU A 278 -5.27 -3.80 -20.63
N PHE A 279 -5.83 -4.29 -19.52
CA PHE A 279 -5.16 -5.24 -18.65
C PHE A 279 -4.85 -6.58 -19.35
N ILE A 280 -5.80 -7.14 -20.10
CA ILE A 280 -5.64 -8.41 -20.84
C ILE A 280 -4.53 -8.29 -21.90
N LYS A 281 -4.36 -7.13 -22.53
CA LYS A 281 -3.29 -6.89 -23.52
C LYS A 281 -1.89 -7.10 -22.93
N GLU A 282 -1.72 -6.95 -21.63
CA GLU A 282 -0.45 -7.18 -20.93
C GLU A 282 -0.20 -8.67 -20.58
N ILE A 283 -1.18 -9.56 -20.80
CA ILE A 283 -1.06 -11.00 -20.54
C ILE A 283 -0.43 -11.67 -21.78
N LYS A 284 0.67 -12.39 -21.58
CA LYS A 284 1.46 -12.97 -22.68
C LYS A 284 0.72 -14.07 -23.43
N ASN A 285 0.07 -14.98 -22.71
CA ASN A 285 -0.67 -16.14 -23.23
C ASN A 285 -2.18 -15.91 -23.29
N ARG A 286 -2.61 -14.65 -23.44
CA ARG A 286 -4.02 -14.27 -23.39
C ARG A 286 -4.90 -14.98 -24.42
N LYS A 287 -4.39 -15.17 -25.64
CA LYS A 287 -5.16 -15.81 -26.72
C LYS A 287 -5.52 -17.25 -26.37
N GLU A 288 -4.55 -17.99 -25.84
CA GLU A 288 -4.72 -19.36 -25.39
C GLU A 288 -5.73 -19.42 -24.24
N LEU A 289 -5.57 -18.60 -23.20
CA LEU A 289 -6.45 -18.57 -22.04
C LEU A 289 -7.88 -18.16 -22.40
N LEU A 290 -8.06 -17.15 -23.27
CA LEU A 290 -9.39 -16.74 -23.73
C LEU A 290 -10.11 -17.86 -24.48
N LEU A 291 -9.38 -18.60 -25.34
CA LEU A 291 -9.94 -19.77 -26.03
C LEU A 291 -10.25 -20.92 -25.09
N GLU A 292 -9.48 -21.16 -24.04
CA GLU A 292 -9.75 -22.14 -23.02
C GLU A 292 -11.05 -21.82 -22.30
N ILE A 293 -11.24 -20.56 -21.84
CA ILE A 293 -12.47 -20.09 -21.21
C ILE A 293 -13.67 -20.26 -22.15
N PHE A 294 -13.54 -19.83 -23.41
CA PHE A 294 -14.62 -19.99 -24.39
C PHE A 294 -15.02 -21.45 -24.56
N LYS A 295 -14.08 -22.38 -24.60
CA LYS A 295 -14.33 -23.82 -24.82
C LYS A 295 -14.85 -24.55 -23.59
N ASP A 296 -14.59 -24.07 -22.39
CA ASP A 296 -15.03 -24.75 -21.17
C ASP A 296 -16.49 -24.45 -20.87
N THR A 297 -17.30 -25.51 -21.02
CA THR A 297 -18.77 -25.45 -20.81
C THR A 297 -19.18 -25.44 -19.33
N GLN A 298 -18.23 -25.48 -18.39
CA GLN A 298 -18.52 -25.29 -16.96
C GLN A 298 -18.70 -23.79 -16.65
N TYR A 299 -18.14 -22.93 -17.49
CA TYR A 299 -18.28 -21.49 -17.35
C TYR A 299 -19.59 -20.97 -17.95
N GLU A 300 -20.08 -19.86 -17.40
CA GLU A 300 -21.30 -19.22 -17.83
C GLU A 300 -21.21 -18.75 -19.29
N PHE A 301 -22.33 -18.87 -20.02
CA PHE A 301 -22.40 -18.50 -21.44
C PHE A 301 -21.92 -17.08 -21.69
N TYR A 302 -22.38 -16.12 -20.89
CA TYR A 302 -22.05 -14.71 -21.04
C TYR A 302 -20.52 -14.45 -20.92
N ILE A 303 -19.85 -15.07 -19.97
CA ILE A 303 -18.38 -14.92 -19.78
C ILE A 303 -17.61 -15.58 -20.93
N ARG A 304 -18.10 -16.72 -21.42
CA ARG A 304 -17.54 -17.40 -22.60
C ARG A 304 -17.68 -16.55 -23.86
N ASP A 305 -18.81 -15.84 -23.99
CA ASP A 305 -19.05 -14.92 -25.10
C ASP A 305 -18.11 -13.71 -25.05
N ILE A 306 -17.90 -13.10 -23.89
CA ILE A 306 -16.89 -12.05 -23.67
C ILE A 306 -15.48 -12.55 -24.01
N ALA A 307 -15.12 -13.76 -23.56
CA ALA A 307 -13.81 -14.34 -23.87
C ALA A 307 -13.61 -14.55 -25.38
N LEU A 308 -14.65 -15.01 -26.08
CA LEU A 308 -14.62 -15.14 -27.54
C LEU A 308 -14.47 -13.78 -28.23
N MET A 309 -15.22 -12.78 -27.81
CA MET A 309 -15.15 -11.44 -28.37
C MET A 309 -13.74 -10.84 -28.19
N TYR A 310 -13.14 -11.00 -26.99
CA TYR A 310 -11.78 -10.54 -26.74
C TYR A 310 -10.75 -11.32 -27.57
N TYR A 311 -10.92 -12.64 -27.70
CA TYR A 311 -10.07 -13.44 -28.57
C TYR A 311 -10.08 -12.98 -30.03
N LEU A 312 -11.29 -12.75 -30.59
CA LEU A 312 -11.45 -12.28 -31.96
C LEU A 312 -10.86 -10.88 -32.17
N SER A 313 -10.85 -10.02 -31.15
CA SER A 313 -10.21 -8.71 -31.22
C SER A 313 -8.67 -8.76 -31.21
N GLU A 314 -8.08 -9.88 -30.79
CA GLU A 314 -6.62 -10.09 -30.70
C GLU A 314 -6.01 -10.78 -31.93
N ILE A 315 -6.82 -11.20 -32.87
CA ILE A 315 -6.39 -11.82 -34.14
C ILE A 315 -6.77 -10.93 -35.32
N SER A 316 -6.12 -11.19 -36.47
CA SER A 316 -6.37 -10.37 -37.65
C SER A 316 -7.81 -10.53 -38.16
N TYR A 317 -8.26 -9.54 -38.97
CA TYR A 317 -9.56 -9.58 -39.66
C TYR A 317 -9.77 -10.91 -40.40
N GLU A 318 -8.79 -11.30 -41.25
CA GLU A 318 -8.87 -12.54 -42.04
C GLU A 318 -8.90 -13.80 -41.16
N GLU A 319 -8.11 -13.83 -40.10
CA GLU A 319 -8.11 -14.94 -39.13
C GLU A 319 -9.45 -15.06 -38.42
N SER A 320 -10.03 -13.93 -38.00
CA SER A 320 -11.34 -13.89 -37.32
C SER A 320 -12.45 -14.42 -38.20
N LEU A 321 -12.53 -13.96 -39.45
CA LEU A 321 -13.52 -14.45 -40.40
C LEU A 321 -13.36 -15.93 -40.72
N ASN A 322 -12.15 -16.38 -40.97
CA ASN A 322 -11.86 -17.79 -41.22
C ASN A 322 -12.25 -18.65 -40.04
N TRP A 323 -11.92 -18.22 -38.81
CA TRP A 323 -12.26 -18.93 -37.59
C TRP A 323 -13.78 -19.04 -37.42
N LEU A 324 -14.52 -17.95 -37.54
CA LEU A 324 -15.99 -17.92 -37.46
C LEU A 324 -16.64 -18.76 -38.54
N GLN A 325 -16.22 -18.62 -39.79
CA GLN A 325 -16.78 -19.38 -40.93
C GLN A 325 -16.55 -20.89 -40.74
N GLN A 326 -15.39 -21.31 -40.25
CA GLN A 326 -15.11 -22.71 -39.97
C GLN A 326 -16.04 -23.26 -38.88
N HIS A 327 -16.24 -22.51 -37.80
CA HIS A 327 -17.12 -22.93 -36.70
C HIS A 327 -18.60 -22.96 -37.11
N LEU A 328 -19.07 -22.00 -37.93
CA LEU A 328 -20.41 -22.00 -38.50
C LEU A 328 -20.63 -23.18 -39.45
N ASN A 329 -19.64 -23.52 -40.28
CA ASN A 329 -19.71 -24.71 -41.13
C ASN A 329 -19.83 -26.00 -40.33
N TRP A 330 -19.12 -26.11 -39.24
CA TRP A 330 -19.22 -27.28 -38.34
C TRP A 330 -20.64 -27.38 -37.72
N LEU A 331 -21.18 -26.27 -37.22
CA LEU A 331 -22.53 -26.24 -36.63
C LEU A 331 -23.62 -26.57 -37.64
N ASN A 332 -23.46 -26.15 -38.90
CA ASN A 332 -24.47 -26.35 -39.96
C ASN A 332 -24.43 -27.77 -40.56
N ASN A 333 -23.24 -28.44 -40.58
CA ASN A 333 -23.08 -29.68 -41.30
C ASN A 333 -23.05 -30.92 -40.37
N GLU A 334 -23.23 -30.75 -39.06
CA GLU A 334 -23.12 -31.82 -38.06
C GLU A 334 -21.79 -32.63 -38.10
N GLN A 335 -20.84 -32.21 -38.93
CA GLN A 335 -19.54 -32.83 -39.11
C GLN A 335 -18.50 -32.15 -38.22
N LEU A 336 -18.49 -32.62 -36.97
CA LEU A 336 -17.55 -32.06 -35.97
C LEU A 336 -16.23 -32.82 -35.97
N PRO A 337 -15.10 -32.13 -35.91
CA PRO A 337 -13.83 -32.77 -35.60
C PRO A 337 -13.95 -33.49 -34.25
N ILE A 338 -13.49 -34.75 -34.21
CA ILE A 338 -13.61 -35.62 -33.02
C ILE A 338 -13.03 -35.00 -31.75
N ASN A 339 -12.15 -34.06 -31.88
CA ASN A 339 -11.43 -33.39 -30.78
C ASN A 339 -12.10 -32.10 -30.26
N LEU A 340 -13.16 -31.62 -30.90
CA LEU A 340 -13.90 -30.47 -30.43
C LEU A 340 -15.28 -30.94 -29.93
N ASN A 341 -15.51 -30.84 -28.66
CA ASN A 341 -16.78 -31.23 -28.00
C ASN A 341 -17.92 -30.23 -28.32
N ILE A 342 -18.00 -29.82 -29.61
CA ILE A 342 -18.86 -28.74 -30.13
C ILE A 342 -20.36 -29.12 -30.12
N LYS A 343 -20.74 -30.35 -29.81
CA LYS A 343 -22.15 -30.68 -29.50
C LYS A 343 -22.76 -29.78 -28.42
N LYS A 344 -21.90 -28.97 -27.76
CA LYS A 344 -22.27 -28.08 -26.66
C LYS A 344 -22.31 -26.58 -27.08
N TYR A 345 -22.14 -26.22 -28.37
CA TYR A 345 -22.16 -24.81 -28.81
C TYR A 345 -23.31 -24.39 -29.75
N PRO A 346 -24.44 -25.09 -29.87
CA PRO A 346 -25.56 -24.60 -30.68
C PRO A 346 -26.02 -23.20 -30.19
N GLU A 347 -25.82 -22.92 -28.93
CA GLU A 347 -26.09 -21.63 -28.31
C GLU A 347 -25.23 -20.47 -28.89
N PHE A 348 -24.00 -20.74 -29.38
CA PHE A 348 -23.12 -19.74 -29.98
C PHE A 348 -23.37 -19.52 -31.48
N LYS A 349 -24.28 -20.23 -32.13
CA LYS A 349 -24.51 -20.05 -33.56
C LYS A 349 -24.91 -18.60 -33.89
N GLN A 350 -25.83 -18.06 -33.12
CA GLN A 350 -26.32 -16.69 -33.31
C GLN A 350 -25.19 -15.67 -33.07
N GLN A 351 -24.36 -15.86 -32.04
CA GLN A 351 -23.21 -14.99 -31.74
C GLN A 351 -22.17 -15.03 -32.87
N PHE A 352 -21.88 -16.22 -33.42
CA PHE A 352 -20.93 -16.34 -34.54
C PHE A 352 -21.44 -15.60 -35.80
N GLU A 353 -22.75 -15.70 -36.07
CA GLU A 353 -23.37 -14.97 -37.17
C GLU A 353 -23.32 -13.45 -36.96
N LEU A 354 -23.60 -13.00 -35.73
CA LEU A 354 -23.51 -11.57 -35.34
C LEU A 354 -22.08 -11.05 -35.46
N TYR A 355 -21.09 -11.77 -34.87
CA TYR A 355 -19.70 -11.36 -34.93
C TYR A 355 -19.16 -11.34 -36.37
N LYS A 356 -19.53 -12.35 -37.19
CA LYS A 356 -19.16 -12.38 -38.60
C LYS A 356 -19.71 -11.17 -39.36
N ASP A 357 -21.01 -10.87 -39.24
CA ASP A 357 -21.65 -9.71 -39.85
C ASP A 357 -21.02 -8.40 -39.37
N TYR A 358 -20.70 -8.29 -38.09
CA TYR A 358 -20.03 -7.11 -37.55
C TYR A 358 -18.62 -6.92 -38.12
N ILE A 359 -17.80 -7.98 -38.14
CA ILE A 359 -16.42 -7.97 -38.65
C ILE A 359 -16.42 -7.61 -40.12
N GLU A 360 -17.34 -8.19 -40.95
CA GLU A 360 -17.47 -7.88 -42.39
C GLU A 360 -17.84 -6.43 -42.65
N LYS A 361 -18.58 -5.79 -41.76
CA LYS A 361 -19.00 -4.36 -41.88
C LYS A 361 -17.96 -3.37 -41.37
N HIS A 362 -17.10 -3.78 -40.44
CA HIS A 362 -16.24 -2.86 -39.69
C HIS A 362 -14.75 -3.18 -39.76
N ASP A 363 -14.35 -4.14 -40.66
CA ASP A 363 -12.96 -4.58 -40.83
C ASP A 363 -12.28 -5.11 -39.52
N GLY A 364 -13.06 -5.62 -38.57
CA GLY A 364 -12.58 -6.20 -37.32
C GLY A 364 -13.49 -5.99 -36.12
N ILE A 365 -13.13 -6.55 -34.99
CA ILE A 365 -13.74 -6.23 -33.69
C ILE A 365 -12.88 -5.17 -33.00
N PHE A 366 -13.43 -3.99 -32.82
CA PHE A 366 -12.77 -2.88 -32.14
C PHE A 366 -13.35 -2.76 -30.73
N LEU A 367 -12.52 -3.04 -29.74
CA LEU A 367 -12.83 -2.85 -28.33
C LEU A 367 -12.08 -1.58 -27.87
N TYR A 368 -12.78 -0.46 -27.77
CA TYR A 368 -12.22 0.85 -27.39
C TYR A 368 -12.48 1.19 -25.94
#